data_5b15e48100aa9952a07ef216c4df2502
#
_entry.id   5b15e48100aa9952a07ef216c4df2502
#
_cell.length_a   1.000
_cell.length_b   1.000
_cell.length_c   1.000
_cell.angle_alpha   90.00
_cell.angle_beta   90.00
_cell.angle_gamma   90.00
#
_symmetry.space_group_name_H-M   'P 1'
#
loop_
_entity.id
_entity.type
_entity.pdbx_description
1 polymer ?
#
loop_
_entity_poly.entity_id
_entity_poly.type
_entity_poly.pdbx_seq_one_letter_code
_entity_poly.pdbx_strand_id
1 'polypeptide(L)'
;MQELDIENWNRKEHFHFFSQFDDPYFAVTVDFDVTHVLNYSKKHHISFFALYLHACMKAINSVENFKYRIRDDKVIIHDIIHASPTILRADNTFGFSFIHFNEDFNQFFKNFEAEKNRILSSTELFPEHVTDACIYCSAMTWFNFSGHKEPLFGVKKESVPKLAFGKYIKKDSRLMMPVAIAVSHALVDGYHVGQFVDAYQNALDDI
;
A
#
# COMPACT_ATOMS: atom_id res chain seq x y z
N MET A 1 6.68 9.62 15.57
CA MET A 1 5.29 10.07 15.27
C MET A 1 5.12 11.48 15.82
N GLN A 2 4.68 12.43 15.01
CA GLN A 2 4.48 13.82 15.38
C GLN A 2 3.15 14.36 14.84
N GLU A 3 2.59 15.41 15.43
CA GLU A 3 1.41 16.12 14.94
C GLU A 3 1.87 17.18 13.94
N LEU A 4 1.18 17.26 12.79
CA LEU A 4 1.42 18.29 11.78
C LEU A 4 0.81 19.62 12.25
N ASP A 5 1.57 20.70 12.15
CA ASP A 5 1.03 22.05 12.31
C ASP A 5 0.18 22.44 11.08
N ILE A 6 -1.13 22.17 11.18
CA ILE A 6 -2.10 22.45 10.11
C ILE A 6 -2.16 23.94 9.80
N GLU A 7 -2.01 24.82 10.82
CA GLU A 7 -2.14 26.26 10.64
C GLU A 7 -1.07 26.81 9.69
N ASN A 8 0.13 26.24 9.73
CA ASN A 8 1.24 26.63 8.87
C ASN A 8 1.44 25.69 7.67
N TRP A 9 0.55 24.70 7.46
CA TRP A 9 0.65 23.77 6.36
C TRP A 9 0.13 24.39 5.05
N ASN A 10 0.93 24.29 3.99
CA ASN A 10 0.57 24.82 2.66
C ASN A 10 -0.69 24.18 2.04
N ARG A 11 -1.14 23.02 2.56
CA ARG A 11 -2.37 22.34 2.16
C ARG A 11 -3.52 22.51 3.14
N LYS A 12 -3.45 23.45 4.09
CA LYS A 12 -4.49 23.73 5.08
C LYS A 12 -5.89 23.83 4.46
N GLU A 13 -6.06 24.66 3.41
CA GLU A 13 -7.35 24.88 2.75
C GLU A 13 -7.86 23.58 2.07
N HIS A 14 -6.97 22.82 1.42
CA HIS A 14 -7.32 21.53 0.83
C HIS A 14 -7.75 20.52 1.90
N PHE A 15 -7.03 20.46 3.01
CA PHE A 15 -7.38 19.61 4.14
C PHE A 15 -8.78 19.93 4.67
N HIS A 16 -9.06 21.19 4.96
CA HIS A 16 -10.36 21.62 5.47
C HIS A 16 -11.49 21.35 4.45
N PHE A 17 -11.25 21.58 3.19
CA PHE A 17 -12.25 21.34 2.15
C PHE A 17 -12.60 19.85 2.00
N PHE A 18 -11.59 19.00 1.75
CA PHE A 18 -11.83 17.58 1.51
C PHE A 18 -12.20 16.79 2.77
N SER A 19 -11.86 17.28 3.96
CA SER A 19 -12.30 16.68 5.22
C SER A 19 -13.80 16.78 5.48
N GLN A 20 -14.53 17.59 4.70
CA GLN A 20 -15.99 17.70 4.78
C GLN A 20 -16.73 16.64 3.93
N PHE A 21 -16.02 15.88 3.09
CA PHE A 21 -16.64 14.88 2.22
C PHE A 21 -16.91 13.60 3.01
N ASP A 22 -18.05 12.96 2.74
CA ASP A 22 -18.38 11.65 3.29
C ASP A 22 -17.40 10.57 2.81
N ASP A 23 -17.00 10.65 1.53
CA ASP A 23 -15.96 9.83 0.92
C ASP A 23 -14.88 10.74 0.30
N PRO A 24 -13.82 11.07 1.04
CA PRO A 24 -12.75 11.92 0.53
C PRO A 24 -11.74 11.15 -0.35
N TYR A 25 -11.96 9.85 -0.59
CA TYR A 25 -11.02 9.05 -1.37
C TYR A 25 -11.19 9.28 -2.88
N PHE A 26 -10.08 9.44 -3.55
CA PHE A 26 -9.99 9.22 -4.99
C PHE A 26 -9.09 8.05 -5.29
N ALA A 27 -9.27 7.43 -6.45
CA ALA A 27 -8.46 6.30 -6.87
C ALA A 27 -8.01 6.46 -8.32
N VAL A 28 -6.80 6.01 -8.59
CA VAL A 28 -6.23 5.86 -9.93
C VAL A 28 -5.70 4.45 -10.09
N THR A 29 -5.66 3.95 -11.33
CA THR A 29 -4.98 2.68 -11.65
C THR A 29 -3.84 2.98 -12.60
N VAL A 30 -2.64 2.50 -12.25
CA VAL A 30 -1.41 2.69 -13.02
C VAL A 30 -0.80 1.32 -13.32
N ASP A 31 -0.35 1.13 -14.57
CA ASP A 31 0.38 -0.06 -14.98
C ASP A 31 1.87 0.09 -14.67
N PHE A 32 2.44 -0.85 -13.90
CA PHE A 32 3.87 -0.91 -13.59
C PHE A 32 4.56 -2.02 -14.37
N ASP A 33 5.77 -1.74 -14.88
CA ASP A 33 6.61 -2.76 -15.49
C ASP A 33 7.24 -3.63 -14.41
N VAL A 34 6.82 -4.88 -14.35
CA VAL A 34 7.32 -5.88 -13.39
C VAL A 34 8.19 -6.95 -14.05
N THR A 35 8.63 -6.71 -15.29
CA THR A 35 9.41 -7.67 -16.07
C THR A 35 10.69 -8.06 -15.35
N HIS A 36 11.43 -7.07 -14.87
CA HIS A 36 12.71 -7.29 -14.17
C HIS A 36 12.50 -8.08 -12.87
N VAL A 37 11.64 -7.59 -12.02
CA VAL A 37 11.41 -8.20 -10.69
C VAL A 37 10.82 -9.61 -10.78
N LEU A 38 9.97 -9.90 -11.79
CA LEU A 38 9.48 -11.26 -11.99
C LEU A 38 10.59 -12.22 -12.46
N ASN A 39 11.45 -11.77 -13.37
CA ASN A 39 12.59 -12.55 -13.82
C ASN A 39 13.59 -12.80 -12.67
N TYR A 40 13.87 -11.80 -11.86
CA TYR A 40 14.69 -11.91 -10.66
C TYR A 40 14.10 -12.93 -9.67
N SER A 41 12.80 -12.81 -9.38
CA SER A 41 12.06 -13.75 -8.52
C SER A 41 12.23 -15.20 -8.96
N LYS A 42 12.04 -15.48 -10.26
CA LYS A 42 12.19 -16.83 -10.82
C LYS A 42 13.62 -17.33 -10.76
N LYS A 43 14.59 -16.49 -11.11
CA LYS A 43 16.01 -16.83 -11.12
C LYS A 43 16.54 -17.19 -9.72
N HIS A 44 16.08 -16.46 -8.70
CA HIS A 44 16.59 -16.59 -7.32
C HIS A 44 15.64 -17.39 -6.42
N HIS A 45 14.50 -17.87 -6.92
CA HIS A 45 13.48 -18.61 -6.15
C HIS A 45 12.96 -17.83 -4.94
N ILE A 46 12.80 -16.50 -5.10
CA ILE A 46 12.27 -15.58 -4.08
C ILE A 46 10.82 -15.23 -4.42
N SER A 47 9.98 -15.03 -3.41
CA SER A 47 8.57 -14.64 -3.59
C SER A 47 8.45 -13.35 -4.39
N PHE A 48 7.80 -13.40 -5.57
CA PHE A 48 7.51 -12.22 -6.38
C PHE A 48 6.66 -11.22 -5.62
N PHE A 49 5.66 -11.71 -4.85
CA PHE A 49 4.83 -10.85 -4.00
C PHE A 49 5.67 -10.08 -2.98
N ALA A 50 6.58 -10.76 -2.27
CA ALA A 50 7.42 -10.11 -1.26
C ALA A 50 8.36 -9.06 -1.87
N LEU A 51 8.89 -9.31 -3.07
CA LEU A 51 9.77 -8.37 -3.77
C LEU A 51 9.02 -7.10 -4.16
N TYR A 52 7.91 -7.21 -4.89
CA TYR A 52 7.19 -6.02 -5.32
C TYR A 52 6.51 -5.28 -4.15
N LEU A 53 6.10 -6.00 -3.10
CA LEU A 53 5.56 -5.36 -1.88
C LEU A 53 6.66 -4.57 -1.15
N HIS A 54 7.87 -5.11 -1.05
CA HIS A 54 8.99 -4.39 -0.45
C HIS A 54 9.33 -3.12 -1.23
N ALA A 55 9.43 -3.22 -2.56
CA ALA A 55 9.64 -2.05 -3.43
C ALA A 55 8.52 -1.00 -3.25
N CYS A 56 7.25 -1.45 -3.18
CA CYS A 56 6.12 -0.58 -2.88
C CYS A 56 6.28 0.14 -1.54
N MET A 57 6.70 -0.57 -0.49
CA MET A 57 6.87 0.00 0.83
C MET A 57 8.05 0.99 0.91
N LYS A 58 9.11 0.78 0.13
CA LYS A 58 10.17 1.79 -0.05
C LYS A 58 9.60 3.08 -0.65
N ALA A 59 8.82 2.96 -1.72
CA ALA A 59 8.18 4.10 -2.36
C ALA A 59 7.18 4.83 -1.44
N ILE A 60 6.34 4.10 -0.71
CA ILE A 60 5.40 4.66 0.29
C ILE A 60 6.15 5.47 1.35
N ASN A 61 7.25 4.93 1.88
CA ASN A 61 8.03 5.58 2.92
C ASN A 61 8.88 6.76 2.41
N SER A 62 9.12 6.88 1.10
CA SER A 62 9.84 7.99 0.50
C SER A 62 8.97 9.23 0.25
N VAL A 63 7.64 9.08 0.19
CA VAL A 63 6.71 10.21 -0.04
C VAL A 63 6.02 10.58 1.27
N GLU A 64 6.31 11.76 1.79
CA GLU A 64 5.89 12.20 3.10
C GLU A 64 4.36 12.13 3.30
N ASN A 65 3.58 12.57 2.30
CA ASN A 65 2.11 12.60 2.39
C ASN A 65 1.48 11.21 2.53
N PHE A 66 2.14 10.14 2.12
CA PHE A 66 1.68 8.77 2.37
C PHE A 66 1.86 8.34 3.84
N LYS A 67 2.62 9.09 4.63
CA LYS A 67 2.82 8.86 6.07
C LYS A 67 1.81 9.59 6.95
N TYR A 68 0.95 10.42 6.37
CA TYR A 68 -0.05 11.20 7.10
C TYR A 68 -1.29 10.37 7.43
N ARG A 69 -1.85 10.59 8.62
CA ARG A 69 -3.14 10.00 9.06
C ARG A 69 -3.98 11.05 9.74
N ILE A 70 -5.30 10.95 9.57
CA ILE A 70 -6.27 11.80 10.26
C ILE A 70 -6.71 11.09 11.52
N ARG A 71 -6.55 11.74 12.68
CA ARG A 71 -7.06 11.31 13.98
C ARG A 71 -7.67 12.49 14.70
N ASP A 72 -8.95 12.41 15.04
CA ASP A 72 -9.66 13.45 15.78
C ASP A 72 -9.44 14.88 15.21
N ASP A 73 -9.61 15.03 13.90
CA ASP A 73 -9.40 16.26 13.11
C ASP A 73 -7.95 16.80 13.10
N LYS A 74 -6.99 16.04 13.61
CA LYS A 74 -5.56 16.31 13.52
C LYS A 74 -4.89 15.46 12.45
N VAL A 75 -3.80 15.97 11.92
CA VAL A 75 -2.93 15.21 11.01
C VAL A 75 -1.72 14.70 11.77
N ILE A 76 -1.56 13.39 11.81
CA ILE A 76 -0.43 12.72 12.45
C ILE A 76 0.54 12.23 11.38
N ILE A 77 1.82 12.51 11.56
CA ILE A 77 2.91 12.03 10.70
C ILE A 77 3.56 10.82 11.36
N HIS A 78 3.51 9.68 10.68
CA HIS A 78 4.25 8.50 11.12
C HIS A 78 5.69 8.53 10.61
N ASP A 79 6.62 8.03 11.41
CA ASP A 79 8.03 7.92 11.02
C ASP A 79 8.20 6.84 9.93
N ILE A 80 7.52 5.71 10.12
CA ILE A 80 7.56 4.54 9.23
C ILE A 80 6.14 4.03 8.99
N ILE A 81 5.85 3.67 7.74
CA ILE A 81 4.61 3.01 7.31
C ILE A 81 4.91 1.53 7.03
N HIS A 82 4.03 0.66 7.52
CA HIS A 82 4.09 -0.79 7.40
C HIS A 82 3.10 -1.30 6.34
N ALA A 83 3.20 -2.58 5.97
CA ALA A 83 2.29 -3.20 5.02
C ALA A 83 1.23 -4.04 5.75
N SER A 84 -0.04 -3.91 5.34
CA SER A 84 -1.13 -4.75 5.82
C SER A 84 -1.83 -5.44 4.64
N PRO A 85 -1.17 -6.39 3.96
CA PRO A 85 -1.80 -7.18 2.91
C PRO A 85 -2.76 -8.23 3.47
N THR A 86 -3.78 -8.57 2.67
CA THR A 86 -4.56 -9.79 2.88
C THR A 86 -3.77 -11.01 2.39
N ILE A 87 -3.81 -12.10 3.14
CA ILE A 87 -3.14 -13.36 2.79
C ILE A 87 -4.20 -14.46 2.70
N LEU A 88 -4.29 -15.09 1.52
CA LEU A 88 -5.26 -16.15 1.22
C LEU A 88 -4.87 -17.46 1.91
N ARG A 89 -5.86 -18.14 2.51
CA ARG A 89 -5.76 -19.48 3.09
C ARG A 89 -6.16 -20.57 2.11
N ALA A 90 -5.87 -21.81 2.45
CA ALA A 90 -6.20 -22.97 1.63
C ALA A 90 -7.72 -23.21 1.50
N ASP A 91 -8.52 -22.72 2.43
CA ASP A 91 -9.98 -22.78 2.43
C ASP A 91 -10.66 -21.64 1.65
N ASN A 92 -9.90 -20.84 0.92
CA ASN A 92 -10.31 -19.64 0.17
C ASN A 92 -10.80 -18.47 1.04
N THR A 93 -10.60 -18.51 2.34
CA THR A 93 -10.72 -17.32 3.19
C THR A 93 -9.38 -16.55 3.19
N PHE A 94 -9.38 -15.36 3.78
CA PHE A 94 -8.14 -14.61 3.97
C PHE A 94 -8.03 -14.12 5.42
N GLY A 95 -6.81 -13.76 5.82
CA GLY A 95 -6.55 -13.01 7.04
C GLY A 95 -5.83 -11.71 6.72
N PHE A 96 -6.07 -10.68 7.53
CA PHE A 96 -5.28 -9.46 7.50
C PHE A 96 -3.94 -9.70 8.18
N SER A 97 -2.89 -9.13 7.59
CA SER A 97 -1.54 -9.17 8.15
C SER A 97 -1.09 -7.79 8.60
N PHE A 98 -0.01 -7.74 9.38
CA PHE A 98 0.72 -6.51 9.68
C PHE A 98 2.22 -6.79 9.60
N ILE A 99 2.81 -6.47 8.46
CA ILE A 99 4.20 -6.78 8.13
C ILE A 99 5.04 -5.53 8.42
N HIS A 100 5.90 -5.61 9.43
CA HIS A 100 6.82 -4.53 9.74
C HIS A 100 7.77 -4.27 8.58
N PHE A 101 7.76 -3.05 8.04
CA PHE A 101 8.71 -2.64 7.01
C PHE A 101 10.12 -2.53 7.58
N ASN A 102 11.08 -2.91 6.77
CA ASN A 102 12.50 -2.71 6.97
C ASN A 102 13.14 -2.42 5.62
N GLU A 103 14.09 -1.49 5.55
CA GLU A 103 14.83 -1.15 4.32
C GLU A 103 15.62 -2.37 3.80
N ASP A 104 16.18 -3.18 4.69
CA ASP A 104 16.82 -4.46 4.32
C ASP A 104 15.75 -5.48 3.93
N PHE A 105 15.84 -5.94 2.67
CA PHE A 105 14.89 -6.92 2.13
C PHE A 105 14.88 -8.24 2.93
N ASN A 106 16.03 -8.70 3.40
CA ASN A 106 16.09 -9.99 4.11
C ASN A 106 15.35 -9.92 5.45
N GLN A 107 15.44 -8.77 6.14
CA GLN A 107 14.68 -8.57 7.38
C GLN A 107 13.19 -8.40 7.08
N PHE A 108 12.82 -7.63 6.04
CA PHE A 108 11.42 -7.51 5.60
C PHE A 108 10.84 -8.87 5.21
N PHE A 109 11.60 -9.70 4.50
CA PHE A 109 11.16 -11.03 4.07
C PHE A 109 10.92 -11.97 5.27
N LYS A 110 11.76 -11.90 6.32
CA LYS A 110 11.51 -12.64 7.58
C LYS A 110 10.20 -12.20 8.24
N ASN A 111 9.93 -10.88 8.29
CA ASN A 111 8.69 -10.35 8.85
C ASN A 111 7.48 -10.82 8.02
N PHE A 112 7.60 -10.82 6.69
CA PHE A 112 6.56 -11.32 5.77
C PHE A 112 6.28 -12.82 5.98
N GLU A 113 7.30 -13.67 6.04
CA GLU A 113 7.10 -15.11 6.23
C GLU A 113 6.54 -15.42 7.64
N ALA A 114 6.90 -14.68 8.67
CA ALA A 114 6.33 -14.83 10.01
C ALA A 114 4.81 -14.56 9.99
N GLU A 115 4.37 -13.43 9.41
CA GLU A 115 2.96 -13.09 9.31
C GLU A 115 2.17 -14.05 8.39
N LYS A 116 2.76 -14.45 7.28
CA LYS A 116 2.17 -15.46 6.41
C LYS A 116 1.93 -16.77 7.15
N ASN A 117 2.92 -17.26 7.89
CA ASN A 117 2.79 -18.50 8.66
C ASN A 117 1.73 -18.35 9.77
N ARG A 118 1.66 -17.22 10.47
CA ARG A 118 0.61 -16.93 11.45
C ARG A 118 -0.78 -17.08 10.83
N ILE A 119 -1.02 -16.46 9.66
CA ILE A 119 -2.32 -16.49 8.99
C ILE A 119 -2.65 -17.91 8.49
N LEU A 120 -1.69 -18.62 7.92
CA LEU A 120 -1.92 -19.98 7.40
C LEU A 120 -2.17 -21.00 8.50
N SER A 121 -1.73 -20.74 9.73
CA SER A 121 -1.91 -21.62 10.90
C SER A 121 -3.06 -21.20 11.82
N SER A 122 -3.80 -20.13 11.50
CA SER A 122 -4.92 -19.64 12.33
C SER A 122 -6.18 -19.36 11.49
N THR A 123 -7.34 -19.24 12.17
CA THR A 123 -8.60 -18.80 11.56
C THR A 123 -8.94 -17.34 11.88
N GLU A 124 -8.08 -16.65 12.63
CA GLU A 124 -8.29 -15.27 13.03
C GLU A 124 -8.23 -14.32 11.83
N LEU A 125 -9.18 -13.40 11.77
CA LEU A 125 -9.26 -12.43 10.67
C LEU A 125 -8.19 -11.33 10.82
N PHE A 126 -7.93 -10.88 12.04
CA PHE A 126 -7.02 -9.76 12.33
C PHE A 126 -5.81 -10.21 13.15
N PRO A 127 -4.64 -9.53 13.01
CA PRO A 127 -3.55 -9.68 13.94
C PRO A 127 -3.90 -9.03 15.30
N GLU A 128 -3.22 -9.44 16.38
CA GLU A 128 -3.44 -8.91 17.73
C GLU A 128 -3.21 -7.40 17.84
N HIS A 129 -2.25 -6.89 17.09
CA HIS A 129 -1.89 -5.48 17.10
C HIS A 129 -1.96 -4.88 15.70
N VAL A 130 -2.89 -3.95 15.50
CA VAL A 130 -3.04 -3.18 14.27
C VAL A 130 -2.95 -1.70 14.60
N THR A 131 -2.19 -0.97 13.80
CA THR A 131 -2.15 0.49 13.87
C THR A 131 -2.44 1.05 12.48
N ASP A 132 -2.82 2.33 12.39
CA ASP A 132 -2.99 3.03 11.12
C ASP A 132 -1.65 3.44 10.47
N ALA A 133 -0.52 3.13 11.11
CA ALA A 133 0.82 3.28 10.52
C ALA A 133 1.09 2.22 9.44
N CYS A 134 0.13 2.00 8.55
CA CYS A 134 0.22 1.01 7.48
C CYS A 134 -0.47 1.50 6.21
N ILE A 135 -0.29 0.74 5.12
CA ILE A 135 -1.17 0.75 3.96
C ILE A 135 -1.95 -0.56 3.93
N TYR A 136 -3.23 -0.52 3.52
CA TYR A 136 -3.98 -1.73 3.24
C TYR A 136 -3.68 -2.20 1.82
N CYS A 137 -3.43 -3.50 1.65
CA CYS A 137 -3.08 -4.07 0.36
C CYS A 137 -3.91 -5.31 0.04
N SER A 138 -4.28 -5.45 -1.24
CA SER A 138 -4.89 -6.67 -1.78
C SER A 138 -4.13 -7.13 -3.01
N ALA A 139 -3.94 -8.44 -3.18
CA ALA A 139 -3.36 -9.03 -4.39
C ALA A 139 -4.41 -9.85 -5.13
N MET A 140 -4.93 -9.31 -6.24
CA MET A 140 -5.95 -9.94 -7.09
C MET A 140 -5.29 -10.59 -8.31
N THR A 141 -4.59 -11.70 -8.08
CA THR A 141 -3.76 -12.37 -9.09
C THR A 141 -4.55 -13.16 -10.12
N TRP A 142 -5.88 -13.24 -9.98
CA TRP A 142 -6.75 -14.01 -10.89
C TRP A 142 -7.10 -13.26 -12.17
N PHE A 143 -7.15 -11.93 -12.14
CA PHE A 143 -7.54 -11.08 -13.26
C PHE A 143 -6.78 -9.75 -13.30
N ASN A 144 -6.74 -9.17 -14.50
CA ASN A 144 -6.30 -7.78 -14.71
C ASN A 144 -7.50 -6.85 -14.56
N PHE A 145 -7.28 -5.59 -14.17
CA PHE A 145 -8.32 -4.59 -14.03
C PHE A 145 -7.80 -3.18 -14.41
N SER A 146 -8.71 -2.32 -14.84
CA SER A 146 -8.43 -0.92 -15.16
C SER A 146 -9.00 0.06 -14.14
N GLY A 147 -9.74 -0.43 -13.16
CA GLY A 147 -10.31 0.34 -12.06
C GLY A 147 -10.70 -0.56 -10.91
N HIS A 148 -10.61 -0.03 -9.69
CA HIS A 148 -10.93 -0.75 -8.47
C HIS A 148 -11.41 0.24 -7.41
N LYS A 149 -12.41 -0.14 -6.63
CA LYS A 149 -12.88 0.60 -5.47
C LYS A 149 -12.89 -0.29 -4.25
N GLU A 150 -12.19 0.13 -3.22
CA GLU A 150 -12.19 -0.49 -1.91
C GLU A 150 -13.40 -0.03 -1.07
N PRO A 151 -13.95 -0.88 -0.21
CA PRO A 151 -14.97 -0.47 0.74
C PRO A 151 -14.41 0.52 1.76
N LEU A 152 -15.25 1.46 2.18
CA LEU A 152 -14.98 2.35 3.30
C LEU A 152 -15.68 1.83 4.55
N PHE A 153 -15.02 1.92 5.71
CA PHE A 153 -15.57 1.46 6.96
C PHE A 153 -16.19 2.63 7.75
N GLY A 154 -17.53 2.66 7.78
CA GLY A 154 -18.29 3.54 8.69
C GLY A 154 -18.16 5.03 8.41
N VAL A 155 -18.56 5.82 9.43
CA VAL A 155 -18.57 7.30 9.41
C VAL A 155 -17.24 7.91 9.90
N LYS A 156 -16.27 7.09 10.26
CA LYS A 156 -14.96 7.59 10.73
C LYS A 156 -14.15 8.07 9.54
N LYS A 157 -13.48 9.17 9.71
CA LYS A 157 -12.54 9.74 8.72
C LYS A 157 -11.35 8.80 8.56
N GLU A 158 -11.53 7.73 7.77
CA GLU A 158 -10.44 6.84 7.40
C GLU A 158 -9.47 7.59 6.50
N SER A 159 -8.17 7.36 6.66
CA SER A 159 -7.13 8.04 5.88
C SER A 159 -5.97 7.13 5.48
N VAL A 160 -6.10 5.82 5.77
CA VAL A 160 -5.10 4.81 5.41
C VAL A 160 -5.12 4.59 3.89
N PRO A 161 -3.99 4.77 3.18
CA PRO A 161 -3.90 4.45 1.75
C PRO A 161 -4.21 2.99 1.48
N LYS A 162 -4.92 2.71 0.37
CA LYS A 162 -5.32 1.36 -0.05
C LYS A 162 -4.75 1.07 -1.42
N LEU A 163 -4.09 -0.07 -1.57
CA LEU A 163 -3.51 -0.50 -2.83
C LEU A 163 -4.02 -1.88 -3.22
N ALA A 164 -4.34 -2.05 -4.50
CA ALA A 164 -4.72 -3.36 -5.04
C ALA A 164 -3.82 -3.71 -6.23
N PHE A 165 -3.12 -4.84 -6.14
CA PHE A 165 -2.24 -5.35 -7.18
C PHE A 165 -2.97 -6.37 -8.03
N GLY A 166 -3.08 -6.13 -9.33
CA GLY A 166 -3.76 -7.05 -10.25
C GLY A 166 -2.83 -8.06 -10.90
N LYS A 167 -3.43 -8.94 -11.70
CA LYS A 167 -2.66 -9.88 -12.52
C LYS A 167 -1.90 -9.11 -13.60
N TYR A 168 -0.59 -9.32 -13.68
CA TYR A 168 0.20 -8.77 -14.80
C TYR A 168 -0.20 -9.41 -16.12
N ILE A 169 -0.12 -8.62 -17.17
CA ILE A 169 -0.32 -9.07 -18.57
C ILE A 169 0.91 -8.73 -19.39
N LYS A 170 1.11 -9.51 -20.45
CA LYS A 170 2.16 -9.20 -21.43
C LYS A 170 1.65 -8.10 -22.36
N LYS A 171 2.40 -7.01 -22.44
CA LYS A 171 2.17 -5.89 -23.35
C LYS A 171 3.48 -5.66 -24.11
N ASP A 172 3.51 -6.04 -25.38
CA ASP A 172 4.73 -6.09 -26.18
C ASP A 172 5.81 -6.99 -25.55
N SER A 173 6.97 -6.42 -25.23
CA SER A 173 8.09 -7.13 -24.56
C SER A 173 8.05 -7.04 -23.03
N ARG A 174 7.08 -6.34 -22.43
CA ARG A 174 7.01 -6.05 -21.01
C ARG A 174 5.88 -6.81 -20.33
N LEU A 175 6.01 -7.01 -19.03
CA LEU A 175 4.96 -7.53 -18.15
C LEU A 175 4.43 -6.38 -17.30
N MET A 176 3.20 -5.95 -17.60
CA MET A 176 2.58 -4.80 -16.97
C MET A 176 1.58 -5.24 -15.90
N MET A 177 1.77 -4.79 -14.67
CA MET A 177 0.91 -5.10 -13.53
C MET A 177 0.10 -3.85 -13.17
N PRO A 178 -1.26 -3.91 -13.22
CA PRO A 178 -2.09 -2.80 -12.77
C PRO A 178 -2.05 -2.72 -11.25
N VAL A 179 -1.90 -1.50 -10.74
CA VAL A 179 -2.00 -1.20 -9.33
C VAL A 179 -3.00 -0.07 -9.14
N ALA A 180 -4.10 -0.37 -8.46
CA ALA A 180 -5.02 0.66 -8.00
C ALA A 180 -4.48 1.29 -6.72
N ILE A 181 -4.51 2.61 -6.68
CA ILE A 181 -4.00 3.45 -5.58
C ILE A 181 -5.16 4.35 -5.14
N ALA A 182 -5.70 4.08 -3.96
CA ALA A 182 -6.79 4.86 -3.37
C ALA A 182 -6.27 5.61 -2.13
N VAL A 183 -6.46 6.93 -2.11
CA VAL A 183 -5.92 7.82 -1.07
C VAL A 183 -6.92 8.91 -0.70
N SER A 184 -6.87 9.37 0.55
CA SER A 184 -7.69 10.51 1.00
C SER A 184 -7.19 11.81 0.39
N HIS A 185 -8.06 12.52 -0.34
CA HIS A 185 -7.72 13.79 -0.98
C HIS A 185 -7.44 14.91 0.03
N ALA A 186 -7.87 14.74 1.26
CA ALA A 186 -7.51 15.66 2.34
C ALA A 186 -5.99 15.67 2.63
N LEU A 187 -5.30 14.55 2.38
CA LEU A 187 -3.87 14.39 2.68
C LEU A 187 -2.98 14.30 1.45
N VAL A 188 -3.49 13.70 0.37
CA VAL A 188 -2.75 13.31 -0.84
C VAL A 188 -3.48 13.85 -2.06
N ASP A 189 -2.78 14.32 -3.07
CA ASP A 189 -3.33 14.66 -4.38
C ASP A 189 -2.54 13.99 -5.52
N GLY A 190 -2.92 14.26 -6.76
CA GLY A 190 -2.30 13.66 -7.94
C GLY A 190 -0.79 13.87 -8.03
N TYR A 191 -0.27 14.99 -7.52
CA TYR A 191 1.18 15.25 -7.49
C TYR A 191 1.91 14.24 -6.61
N HIS A 192 1.40 13.98 -5.41
CA HIS A 192 2.01 13.01 -4.47
C HIS A 192 1.86 11.57 -4.97
N VAL A 193 0.73 11.26 -5.64
CA VAL A 193 0.58 9.96 -6.32
C VAL A 193 1.59 9.82 -7.45
N GLY A 194 1.86 10.89 -8.23
CA GLY A 194 2.92 10.90 -9.24
C GLY A 194 4.29 10.60 -8.66
N GLN A 195 4.66 11.25 -7.54
CA GLN A 195 5.91 10.96 -6.84
C GLN A 195 6.02 9.49 -6.39
N PHE A 196 4.91 8.93 -5.86
CA PHE A 196 4.86 7.52 -5.51
C PHE A 196 5.03 6.61 -6.73
N VAL A 197 4.36 6.92 -7.85
CA VAL A 197 4.46 6.13 -9.09
C VAL A 197 5.90 6.06 -9.59
N ASP A 198 6.59 7.21 -9.66
CA ASP A 198 7.98 7.28 -10.08
C ASP A 198 8.90 6.51 -9.12
N ALA A 199 8.73 6.73 -7.81
CA ALA A 199 9.54 6.05 -6.79
C ALA A 199 9.30 4.53 -6.80
N TYR A 200 8.07 4.08 -7.04
CA TYR A 200 7.76 2.66 -7.05
C TYR A 200 8.33 1.97 -8.30
N GLN A 201 8.19 2.58 -9.49
CA GLN A 201 8.80 2.01 -10.69
C GLN A 201 10.33 1.92 -10.55
N ASN A 202 10.97 2.98 -10.06
CA ASN A 202 12.43 2.97 -9.81
C ASN A 202 12.81 1.85 -8.83
N ALA A 203 12.06 1.67 -7.74
CA ALA A 203 12.33 0.61 -6.77
C ALA A 203 12.10 -0.81 -7.32
N LEU A 204 11.23 -0.99 -8.32
CA LEU A 204 11.05 -2.26 -9.05
C LEU A 204 12.22 -2.53 -10.01
N ASP A 205 12.76 -1.49 -10.62
CA ASP A 205 13.87 -1.58 -11.57
C ASP A 205 15.23 -1.82 -10.87
N ASP A 206 15.34 -1.43 -9.60
CA ASP A 206 16.57 -1.54 -8.77
C ASP A 206 16.72 -2.90 -8.04
N ILE A 207 15.80 -3.87 -8.22
CA ILE A 207 15.88 -5.23 -7.64
C ILE A 207 16.97 -6.09 -8.40
#